data_2004395cc742b15f6dcd961782538e48
#
_entry.id   2004395cc742b15f6dcd961782538e48
#
_cell.length_a   1.000
_cell.length_b   1.000
_cell.length_c   1.000
_cell.angle_alpha   90.00
_cell.angle_beta   90.00
_cell.angle_gamma   90.00
#
_symmetry.space_group_name_H-M   'P 1'
#
loop_
_entity.id
_entity.type
_entity.pdbx_description
1 polymer ?
#
loop_
_entity_poly.entity_id
_entity_poly.type
_entity_poly.pdbx_seq_one_letter_code
_entity_poly.pdbx_strand_id
1 'polypeptide(L)'
;MKKYYAVALLLISLTTFIISCSKSDDEEYIAVSPVSVNLATVPYAKLSDYHFFEGEIKDLNPSLDVLPYEPASSLFSDYAHKKRFIWMPKETHATYNGDDNVFEFPVGTAIVKTFYYDHVQPSNTTKRVETRLLIRKSSGWQAYTYVWNQDQTDALLESTGNGVHIPVTWIDDDGTTKNVSYGVPSQTECITCHKINVNQTGEITIPIGPKPQNLNTIFNYSSGAENQITKWKSVGYLGNDVPALSSIHSTVDWRDTSKSLELRARSYIDINCAHCHRDGGHCDYTPQRFNFSNSNLNTFGVCLTPLFNVPDNPFVINGGNADHSEMIYRISSTEASEMMPIIGRSLVHQEGVQLMRDWINSLPANCH
;
A
#
# COMPACT_ATOMS: atom_id res chain seq x y z
N MET A 1 -78.10 9.33 33.95
CA MET A 1 -76.83 9.96 34.30
C MET A 1 -75.69 8.94 34.53
N LYS A 2 -75.86 7.88 35.33
CA LYS A 2 -74.78 6.90 35.62
C LYS A 2 -74.18 6.18 34.39
N LYS A 3 -74.94 5.95 33.30
CA LYS A 3 -74.44 5.30 32.05
C LYS A 3 -73.47 6.18 31.24
N TYR A 4 -73.61 7.49 31.28
CA TYR A 4 -72.75 8.41 30.55
C TYR A 4 -71.37 8.61 31.20
N TYR A 5 -71.33 8.51 32.55
CA TYR A 5 -70.04 8.55 33.28
C TYR A 5 -69.23 7.30 33.08
N ALA A 6 -69.84 6.11 32.90
CA ALA A 6 -69.12 4.88 32.60
C ALA A 6 -68.47 4.92 31.19
N VAL A 7 -69.17 5.49 30.16
CA VAL A 7 -68.65 5.66 28.81
C VAL A 7 -67.57 6.72 28.76
N ALA A 8 -67.70 7.83 29.50
CA ALA A 8 -66.68 8.87 29.58
C ALA A 8 -65.39 8.38 30.26
N LEU A 9 -65.51 7.57 31.34
CA LEU A 9 -64.38 6.94 32.01
C LEU A 9 -63.66 5.91 31.11
N LEU A 10 -64.41 5.14 30.30
CA LEU A 10 -63.87 4.18 29.38
C LEU A 10 -63.10 4.89 28.19
N LEU A 11 -63.63 6.01 27.72
CA LEU A 11 -62.99 6.83 26.70
C LEU A 11 -61.69 7.51 27.19
N ILE A 12 -61.69 7.98 28.45
CA ILE A 12 -60.51 8.59 29.09
C ILE A 12 -59.43 7.52 29.34
N SER A 13 -59.78 6.29 29.70
CA SER A 13 -58.83 5.21 29.89
C SER A 13 -58.23 4.72 28.55
N LEU A 14 -59.02 4.79 27.45
CA LEU A 14 -58.53 4.41 26.12
C LEU A 14 -57.58 5.46 25.53
N THR A 15 -57.80 6.75 25.82
CA THR A 15 -56.88 7.82 25.37
C THR A 15 -55.58 7.84 26.17
N THR A 16 -55.55 7.44 27.43
CA THR A 16 -54.32 7.32 28.21
C THR A 16 -53.46 6.13 27.79
N PHE A 17 -54.03 5.06 27.21
CA PHE A 17 -53.27 3.94 26.66
C PHE A 17 -52.57 4.25 25.30
N ILE A 18 -53.10 5.19 24.53
CA ILE A 18 -52.53 5.59 23.22
C ILE A 18 -51.34 6.57 23.39
N ILE A 19 -51.27 7.30 24.52
CA ILE A 19 -50.17 8.26 24.76
C ILE A 19 -48.94 7.58 25.41
N SER A 20 -49.05 6.33 25.86
CA SER A 20 -47.96 5.61 26.51
C SER A 20 -47.03 4.85 25.56
N CYS A 21 -47.28 4.90 24.24
CA CYS A 21 -46.47 4.20 23.23
C CYS A 21 -45.78 5.12 22.22
N SER A 22 -45.49 6.37 22.56
CA SER A 22 -44.74 7.29 21.66
C SER A 22 -43.65 8.06 22.40
N LYS A 23 -42.77 7.32 23.05
CA LYS A 23 -41.38 7.66 23.22
C LYS A 23 -40.56 6.44 22.79
N SER A 24 -40.44 6.22 21.50
CA SER A 24 -39.25 5.62 20.99
C SER A 24 -38.17 6.72 21.14
N ASP A 25 -37.35 6.60 22.16
CA ASP A 25 -36.03 7.12 22.08
C ASP A 25 -35.39 6.30 20.93
N ASP A 26 -35.63 6.73 19.71
CA ASP A 26 -34.84 6.33 18.57
C ASP A 26 -33.43 6.87 18.84
N GLU A 27 -32.70 6.23 19.75
CA GLU A 27 -31.25 6.37 19.76
C GLU A 27 -30.81 5.94 18.37
N GLU A 28 -30.39 6.90 17.57
CA GLU A 28 -29.83 6.66 16.24
C GLU A 28 -28.72 5.63 16.39
N TYR A 29 -28.93 4.40 15.87
CA TYR A 29 -27.94 3.34 15.96
C TYR A 29 -26.69 3.77 15.20
N ILE A 30 -25.68 4.23 15.93
CA ILE A 30 -24.37 4.55 15.37
C ILE A 30 -23.60 3.24 15.25
N ALA A 31 -23.43 2.76 14.02
CA ALA A 31 -22.61 1.60 13.75
C ALA A 31 -21.17 1.84 14.24
N VAL A 32 -20.62 0.87 14.95
CA VAL A 32 -19.25 0.92 15.48
C VAL A 32 -18.38 -0.05 14.70
N SER A 33 -17.20 0.39 14.33
CA SER A 33 -16.21 -0.46 13.67
C SER A 33 -15.87 -1.68 14.53
N PRO A 34 -15.92 -2.91 14.00
CA PRO A 34 -15.54 -4.11 14.73
C PRO A 34 -14.02 -4.25 14.88
N VAL A 35 -13.24 -3.40 14.24
CA VAL A 35 -11.77 -3.51 14.21
C VAL A 35 -11.19 -3.42 15.61
N SER A 36 -10.33 -4.37 15.94
CA SER A 36 -9.64 -4.47 17.21
C SER A 36 -8.12 -4.30 17.00
N VAL A 37 -7.58 -3.16 17.43
CA VAL A 37 -6.13 -2.89 17.45
C VAL A 37 -5.74 -2.43 18.85
N ASN A 38 -5.52 -3.39 19.74
CA ASN A 38 -5.05 -3.08 21.10
C ASN A 38 -3.52 -2.99 21.10
N LEU A 39 -2.98 -1.78 21.19
CA LEU A 39 -1.53 -1.51 21.11
C LEU A 39 -0.68 -2.20 22.18
N ALA A 40 -1.29 -2.62 23.30
CA ALA A 40 -0.59 -3.35 24.37
C ALA A 40 -0.43 -4.84 24.05
N THR A 41 -1.31 -5.41 23.20
CA THR A 41 -1.34 -6.86 22.94
C THR A 41 -1.00 -7.26 21.50
N VAL A 42 -0.99 -6.31 20.54
CA VAL A 42 -0.57 -6.60 19.16
C VAL A 42 0.94 -6.89 19.09
N PRO A 43 1.37 -7.85 18.25
CA PRO A 43 0.59 -8.56 17.22
C PRO A 43 -0.28 -9.70 17.78
N TYR A 44 -1.45 -9.90 17.19
CA TYR A 44 -2.27 -11.07 17.47
C TYR A 44 -1.74 -12.30 16.73
N ALA A 45 -2.13 -13.50 17.18
CA ALA A 45 -1.68 -14.76 16.56
C ALA A 45 -2.29 -14.98 15.17
N LYS A 46 -3.49 -14.47 14.93
CA LYS A 46 -4.24 -14.63 13.69
C LYS A 46 -4.63 -13.28 13.10
N LEU A 47 -4.68 -13.23 11.78
CA LEU A 47 -5.15 -12.03 11.06
C LEU A 47 -6.64 -11.74 11.34
N SER A 48 -7.45 -12.79 11.48
CA SER A 48 -8.88 -12.67 11.82
C SER A 48 -9.15 -11.97 13.15
N ASP A 49 -8.24 -12.03 14.12
CA ASP A 49 -8.39 -11.42 15.44
C ASP A 49 -8.45 -9.88 15.39
N TYR A 50 -8.00 -9.28 14.29
CA TYR A 50 -8.10 -7.82 14.07
C TYR A 50 -9.48 -7.35 13.58
N HIS A 51 -10.30 -8.24 13.03
CA HIS A 51 -11.60 -7.94 12.44
C HIS A 51 -11.56 -6.87 11.33
N PHE A 52 -10.46 -6.82 10.54
CA PHE A 52 -10.36 -5.90 9.40
C PHE A 52 -11.32 -6.27 8.26
N PHE A 53 -11.81 -7.50 8.23
CA PHE A 53 -12.63 -8.02 7.13
C PHE A 53 -13.90 -8.67 7.64
N GLU A 54 -14.98 -8.51 6.87
CA GLU A 54 -16.29 -9.13 7.12
C GLU A 54 -16.47 -10.42 6.35
N GLY A 55 -17.28 -11.34 6.88
CA GLY A 55 -17.54 -12.64 6.25
C GLY A 55 -16.33 -13.57 6.29
N GLU A 56 -16.09 -14.30 5.20
CA GLU A 56 -14.90 -15.13 5.07
C GLU A 56 -13.67 -14.26 4.82
N ILE A 57 -12.68 -14.36 5.70
CA ILE A 57 -11.49 -13.48 5.67
C ILE A 57 -10.77 -13.53 4.32
N LYS A 58 -10.82 -14.64 3.60
CA LYS A 58 -10.23 -14.78 2.26
C LYS A 58 -10.83 -13.83 1.22
N ASP A 59 -12.06 -13.37 1.40
CA ASP A 59 -12.73 -12.49 0.45
C ASP A 59 -12.21 -11.04 0.56
N LEU A 60 -11.57 -10.73 1.69
CA LEU A 60 -10.99 -9.40 1.99
C LEU A 60 -12.02 -8.29 1.83
N ASN A 61 -13.28 -8.55 2.20
CA ASN A 61 -14.33 -7.54 2.27
C ASN A 61 -14.08 -6.64 3.47
N PRO A 62 -13.83 -5.34 3.28
CA PRO A 62 -13.44 -4.48 4.39
C PRO A 62 -14.58 -4.27 5.38
N SER A 63 -14.29 -4.42 6.66
CA SER A 63 -15.18 -4.05 7.76
C SER A 63 -15.42 -2.54 7.79
N LEU A 64 -16.46 -2.11 8.53
CA LEU A 64 -16.76 -0.69 8.73
C LEU A 64 -15.50 0.08 9.17
N ASP A 65 -15.26 1.23 8.56
CA ASP A 65 -14.11 2.11 8.74
C ASP A 65 -12.77 1.52 8.22
N VAL A 66 -12.75 0.36 7.59
CA VAL A 66 -11.58 -0.13 6.86
C VAL A 66 -11.66 0.32 5.41
N LEU A 67 -10.76 1.20 4.99
CA LEU A 67 -10.82 1.84 3.69
C LEU A 67 -9.81 1.20 2.72
N PRO A 68 -10.27 0.62 1.59
CA PRO A 68 -9.36 0.13 0.56
C PRO A 68 -8.70 1.31 -0.17
N TYR A 69 -7.45 1.11 -0.61
CA TYR A 69 -6.72 2.09 -1.40
C TYR A 69 -5.68 1.44 -2.32
N GLU A 70 -5.24 2.17 -3.33
CA GLU A 70 -4.17 1.74 -4.22
C GLU A 70 -3.31 2.91 -4.68
N PRO A 71 -1.95 2.82 -4.61
CA PRO A 71 -1.08 3.80 -5.24
C PRO A 71 -1.27 3.80 -6.76
N ALA A 72 -1.15 4.95 -7.41
CA ALA A 72 -1.28 5.08 -8.85
C ALA A 72 -0.39 4.09 -9.63
N SER A 73 0.82 3.84 -9.14
CA SER A 73 1.70 2.76 -9.61
C SER A 73 1.94 1.76 -8.50
N SER A 74 1.82 0.46 -8.79
CA SER A 74 2.05 -0.60 -7.81
C SER A 74 3.51 -1.04 -7.77
N LEU A 75 4.06 -1.24 -6.56
CA LEU A 75 5.39 -1.82 -6.35
C LEU A 75 5.40 -3.25 -6.88
N PHE A 76 6.42 -3.61 -7.67
CA PHE A 76 6.62 -4.97 -8.17
C PHE A 76 7.06 -5.92 -7.05
N SER A 77 6.53 -7.14 -7.04
CA SER A 77 6.95 -8.25 -6.20
C SER A 77 6.50 -9.55 -6.86
N ASP A 78 7.36 -10.08 -7.74
CA ASP A 78 7.19 -11.38 -8.39
C ASP A 78 5.80 -11.60 -9.03
N TYR A 79 5.22 -10.58 -9.66
CA TYR A 79 3.87 -10.58 -10.25
C TYR A 79 2.71 -10.81 -9.27
N ALA A 80 2.95 -10.91 -7.97
CA ALA A 80 1.86 -10.99 -7.00
C ALA A 80 0.96 -9.76 -7.09
N HIS A 81 -0.35 -9.96 -7.15
CA HIS A 81 -1.34 -8.90 -6.98
C HIS A 81 -1.38 -8.41 -5.54
N LYS A 82 -1.92 -7.24 -5.29
CA LYS A 82 -2.00 -6.65 -3.94
C LYS A 82 -3.36 -6.01 -3.71
N LYS A 83 -3.95 -6.29 -2.53
CA LYS A 83 -5.02 -5.47 -1.95
C LYS A 83 -4.47 -4.72 -0.75
N ARG A 84 -4.84 -3.45 -0.62
CA ARG A 84 -4.37 -2.59 0.47
C ARG A 84 -5.53 -1.92 1.15
N PHE A 85 -5.42 -1.83 2.48
CA PHE A 85 -6.45 -1.21 3.30
C PHE A 85 -5.78 -0.38 4.38
N ILE A 86 -6.53 0.61 4.87
CA ILE A 86 -6.14 1.42 6.01
C ILE A 86 -7.30 1.51 6.99
N TRP A 87 -6.98 1.50 8.27
CA TRP A 87 -7.88 1.79 9.36
C TRP A 87 -7.22 2.77 10.32
N MET A 88 -7.97 3.73 10.82
CA MET A 88 -7.52 4.66 11.85
C MET A 88 -8.51 4.68 13.01
N PRO A 89 -8.03 4.93 14.26
CA PRO A 89 -8.91 5.11 15.39
C PRO A 89 -9.92 6.25 15.16
N LYS A 90 -11.12 6.09 15.69
CA LYS A 90 -12.17 7.10 15.58
C LYS A 90 -11.69 8.47 16.08
N GLU A 91 -12.18 9.53 15.45
CA GLU A 91 -11.84 10.93 15.79
C GLU A 91 -10.35 11.30 15.60
N THR A 92 -9.62 10.48 14.84
CA THR A 92 -8.24 10.80 14.44
C THR A 92 -8.13 10.95 12.93
N HIS A 93 -7.15 11.71 12.46
CA HIS A 93 -6.86 11.88 11.04
C HIS A 93 -5.36 11.98 10.80
N ALA A 94 -4.95 11.64 9.59
CA ALA A 94 -3.59 11.86 9.14
C ALA A 94 -3.41 13.29 8.62
N THR A 95 -2.21 13.85 8.76
CA THR A 95 -1.86 15.20 8.32
C THR A 95 -0.94 15.17 7.11
N TYR A 96 -1.01 16.23 6.31
CA TYR A 96 -0.18 16.40 5.12
C TYR A 96 1.26 16.75 5.50
N ASN A 97 2.23 16.14 4.81
CA ASN A 97 3.66 16.34 5.06
C ASN A 97 4.45 16.51 3.73
N GLY A 98 3.83 17.12 2.73
CA GLY A 98 4.38 17.25 1.38
C GLY A 98 3.91 16.13 0.44
N ASP A 99 4.01 16.36 -0.88
CA ASP A 99 3.46 15.45 -1.88
C ASP A 99 4.18 14.10 -1.94
N ASP A 100 5.49 14.09 -1.75
CA ASP A 100 6.38 12.93 -1.87
C ASP A 100 6.70 12.24 -0.53
N ASN A 101 6.15 12.75 0.56
CA ASN A 101 6.24 12.12 1.87
C ASN A 101 4.97 11.34 2.21
N VAL A 102 5.14 10.33 3.05
CA VAL A 102 4.00 9.61 3.63
C VAL A 102 3.22 10.56 4.53
N PHE A 103 1.88 10.47 4.53
CA PHE A 103 1.07 11.20 5.50
C PHE A 103 1.52 10.90 6.94
N GLU A 104 1.46 11.88 7.81
CA GLU A 104 1.69 11.69 9.24
C GLU A 104 0.44 11.05 9.87
N PHE A 105 0.52 9.74 10.11
CA PHE A 105 -0.58 8.96 10.63
C PHE A 105 -0.62 8.97 12.16
N PRO A 106 -1.82 9.02 12.77
CA PRO A 106 -1.99 8.97 14.21
C PRO A 106 -1.59 7.61 14.80
N VAL A 107 -1.24 7.60 16.09
CA VAL A 107 -1.01 6.35 16.84
C VAL A 107 -2.28 5.49 16.82
N GLY A 108 -2.14 4.20 16.60
CA GLY A 108 -3.24 3.25 16.42
C GLY A 108 -3.57 2.93 14.97
N THR A 109 -3.10 3.73 14.01
CA THR A 109 -3.32 3.43 12.57
C THR A 109 -2.78 2.06 12.21
N ALA A 110 -3.55 1.31 11.44
CA ALA A 110 -3.17 0.04 10.83
C ALA A 110 -3.23 0.12 9.30
N ILE A 111 -2.14 -0.23 8.64
CA ILE A 111 -2.06 -0.40 7.19
C ILE A 111 -1.95 -1.89 6.90
N VAL A 112 -2.85 -2.40 6.06
CA VAL A 112 -2.96 -3.82 5.70
C VAL A 112 -2.63 -4.00 4.23
N LYS A 113 -1.76 -4.96 3.90
CA LYS A 113 -1.37 -5.25 2.53
C LYS A 113 -1.33 -6.75 2.30
N THR A 114 -2.29 -7.28 1.55
CA THR A 114 -2.38 -8.70 1.18
C THR A 114 -1.80 -8.93 -0.21
N PHE A 115 -0.94 -9.94 -0.33
CA PHE A 115 -0.36 -10.39 -1.59
C PHE A 115 -1.02 -11.70 -2.02
N TYR A 116 -1.34 -11.81 -3.31
CA TYR A 116 -2.05 -12.96 -3.84
C TYR A 116 -1.75 -13.19 -5.32
N TYR A 117 -2.04 -14.38 -5.78
CA TYR A 117 -2.02 -14.77 -7.20
C TYR A 117 -3.40 -15.29 -7.60
N ASP A 118 -3.84 -14.93 -8.79
CA ASP A 118 -5.02 -15.51 -9.41
C ASP A 118 -4.61 -16.70 -10.31
N HIS A 119 -5.57 -17.50 -10.70
CA HIS A 119 -5.37 -18.65 -11.60
C HIS A 119 -4.28 -19.62 -11.16
N VAL A 120 -4.10 -19.81 -9.84
CA VAL A 120 -3.07 -20.72 -9.29
C VAL A 120 -3.43 -22.16 -9.56
N GLN A 121 -2.46 -22.91 -10.12
CA GLN A 121 -2.61 -24.29 -10.54
C GLN A 121 -2.38 -25.27 -9.37
N PRO A 122 -3.01 -26.48 -9.39
CA PRO A 122 -3.90 -27.01 -10.47
C PRO A 122 -5.37 -26.58 -10.35
N SER A 123 -5.78 -25.95 -9.23
CA SER A 123 -7.20 -25.65 -8.93
C SER A 123 -7.77 -24.45 -9.69
N ASN A 124 -6.92 -23.67 -10.36
CA ASN A 124 -7.29 -22.42 -11.05
C ASN A 124 -8.04 -21.44 -10.13
N THR A 125 -7.54 -21.27 -8.90
CA THR A 125 -8.15 -20.42 -7.88
C THR A 125 -7.21 -19.29 -7.44
N THR A 126 -7.75 -18.29 -6.75
CA THR A 126 -6.96 -17.24 -6.08
C THR A 126 -6.30 -17.79 -4.83
N LYS A 127 -4.98 -17.63 -4.71
CA LYS A 127 -4.18 -17.99 -3.52
C LYS A 127 -3.56 -16.74 -2.90
N ARG A 128 -3.96 -16.40 -1.67
CA ARG A 128 -3.28 -15.40 -0.85
C ARG A 128 -2.05 -16.04 -0.26
N VAL A 129 -0.92 -15.34 -0.30
CA VAL A 129 0.36 -15.90 0.20
C VAL A 129 0.73 -15.27 1.54
N GLU A 130 0.60 -13.95 1.66
CA GLU A 130 0.85 -13.23 2.91
C GLU A 130 -0.04 -12.00 3.06
N THR A 131 -0.19 -11.55 4.29
CA THR A 131 -0.70 -10.22 4.63
C THR A 131 0.28 -9.53 5.56
N ARG A 132 0.76 -8.35 5.19
CA ARG A 132 1.62 -7.51 6.02
C ARG A 132 0.80 -6.44 6.70
N LEU A 133 1.06 -6.23 7.99
CA LEU A 133 0.50 -5.15 8.78
C LEU A 133 1.61 -4.18 9.16
N LEU A 134 1.34 -2.89 9.01
CA LEU A 134 2.09 -1.83 9.68
C LEU A 134 1.15 -1.19 10.70
N ILE A 135 1.53 -1.23 11.99
CA ILE A 135 0.76 -0.64 13.08
C ILE A 135 1.55 0.51 13.69
N ARG A 136 0.95 1.70 13.75
CA ARG A 136 1.57 2.90 14.34
C ARG A 136 1.45 2.85 15.85
N LYS A 137 2.55 2.57 16.54
CA LYS A 137 2.67 2.68 18.02
C LYS A 137 3.27 4.04 18.38
N SER A 138 3.25 4.40 19.66
CA SER A 138 3.92 5.60 20.16
C SER A 138 5.44 5.58 19.91
N SER A 139 6.05 4.38 19.88
CA SER A 139 7.45 4.17 19.54
C SER A 139 7.78 4.20 18.05
N GLY A 140 6.79 4.35 17.16
CA GLY A 140 6.97 4.28 15.70
C GLY A 140 6.13 3.18 15.05
N TRP A 141 6.34 2.98 13.75
CA TRP A 141 5.69 1.91 13.01
C TRP A 141 6.33 0.56 13.34
N GLN A 142 5.47 -0.45 13.51
CA GLN A 142 5.87 -1.84 13.71
C GLN A 142 5.32 -2.68 12.56
N ALA A 143 6.18 -3.51 11.96
CA ALA A 143 5.81 -4.39 10.84
C ALA A 143 5.54 -5.81 11.36
N TYR A 144 4.49 -6.43 10.87
CA TYR A 144 4.11 -7.80 11.18
C TYR A 144 3.69 -8.52 9.91
N THR A 145 4.11 -9.77 9.74
CA THR A 145 3.78 -10.60 8.58
C THR A 145 2.92 -11.77 9.00
N TYR A 146 1.85 -12.02 8.25
CA TYR A 146 0.94 -13.13 8.43
C TYR A 146 0.97 -14.00 7.18
N VAL A 147 1.24 -15.29 7.34
CA VAL A 147 1.29 -16.29 6.27
C VAL A 147 -0.06 -16.99 6.20
N TRP A 148 -0.68 -17.00 5.01
CA TRP A 148 -1.96 -17.67 4.81
C TRP A 148 -1.82 -19.18 4.90
N ASN A 149 -2.75 -19.81 5.62
CA ASN A 149 -2.82 -21.27 5.69
C ASN A 149 -3.25 -21.86 4.33
N GLN A 150 -3.01 -23.15 4.17
CA GLN A 150 -3.29 -23.85 2.91
C GLN A 150 -4.77 -23.81 2.52
N ASP A 151 -5.67 -23.87 3.49
CA ASP A 151 -7.12 -23.88 3.28
C ASP A 151 -7.70 -22.47 3.05
N GLN A 152 -6.86 -21.43 3.09
CA GLN A 152 -7.24 -20.04 2.89
C GLN A 152 -8.33 -19.56 3.87
N THR A 153 -8.39 -20.14 5.06
CA THR A 153 -9.38 -19.80 6.11
C THR A 153 -8.88 -18.74 7.08
N ASP A 154 -7.55 -18.56 7.19
CA ASP A 154 -6.92 -17.52 8.00
C ASP A 154 -5.44 -17.35 7.63
N ALA A 155 -4.80 -16.31 8.17
CA ALA A 155 -3.37 -16.12 8.10
C ALA A 155 -2.77 -16.06 9.51
N LEU A 156 -1.64 -16.74 9.72
CA LEU A 156 -0.97 -16.87 11.00
C LEU A 156 0.27 -15.97 11.07
N LEU A 157 0.50 -15.38 12.24
CA LEU A 157 1.69 -14.56 12.48
C LEU A 157 2.96 -15.37 12.20
N GLU A 158 3.82 -14.84 11.33
CA GLU A 158 5.17 -15.35 11.13
C GLU A 158 6.01 -14.90 12.35
N SER A 159 6.20 -15.80 13.31
CA SER A 159 6.84 -15.52 14.60
C SER A 159 8.31 -15.93 14.66
N THR A 160 8.82 -16.64 13.64
CA THR A 160 10.22 -17.07 13.60
C THR A 160 11.17 -15.94 13.23
N GLY A 161 10.67 -14.94 12.51
CA GLY A 161 11.44 -13.83 11.96
C GLY A 161 12.35 -14.19 10.79
N ASN A 162 12.29 -15.46 10.29
CA ASN A 162 13.16 -15.95 9.23
C ASN A 162 12.55 -15.82 7.83
N GLY A 163 11.25 -15.50 7.76
CA GLY A 163 10.50 -15.56 6.51
C GLY A 163 10.27 -16.99 6.02
N VAL A 164 9.51 -17.14 4.96
CA VAL A 164 9.22 -18.46 4.35
C VAL A 164 9.18 -18.35 2.82
N HIS A 165 9.42 -19.48 2.15
CA HIS A 165 9.26 -19.57 0.70
C HIS A 165 8.03 -20.41 0.35
N ILE A 166 7.16 -19.86 -0.51
CA ILE A 166 5.90 -20.47 -0.93
C ILE A 166 5.95 -20.72 -2.43
N PRO A 167 5.94 -21.99 -2.89
CA PRO A 167 5.87 -22.27 -4.31
C PRO A 167 4.50 -21.89 -4.87
N VAL A 168 4.49 -21.14 -5.96
CA VAL A 168 3.29 -20.75 -6.69
C VAL A 168 3.50 -20.98 -8.18
N THR A 169 2.53 -21.64 -8.80
CA THR A 169 2.43 -21.77 -10.27
C THR A 169 1.09 -21.23 -10.69
N TRP A 170 1.06 -20.28 -11.64
CA TRP A 170 -0.17 -19.63 -12.08
C TRP A 170 -0.21 -19.45 -13.59
N ILE A 171 -1.38 -19.18 -14.11
CA ILE A 171 -1.56 -18.70 -15.49
C ILE A 171 -1.64 -17.18 -15.42
N ASP A 172 -0.71 -16.50 -16.08
CA ASP A 172 -0.64 -15.05 -16.11
C ASP A 172 -1.64 -14.45 -17.11
N ASP A 173 -1.84 -13.11 -17.07
CA ASP A 173 -2.81 -12.41 -17.93
C ASP A 173 -2.55 -12.62 -19.43
N ASP A 174 -1.30 -12.89 -19.82
CA ASP A 174 -0.91 -13.22 -21.19
C ASP A 174 -1.19 -14.68 -21.58
N GLY A 175 -1.76 -15.49 -20.68
CA GLY A 175 -2.06 -16.91 -20.86
C GLY A 175 -0.85 -17.83 -20.66
N THR A 176 0.31 -17.33 -20.32
CA THR A 176 1.49 -18.15 -20.06
C THR A 176 1.47 -18.72 -18.64
N THR A 177 1.99 -19.96 -18.50
CA THR A 177 2.20 -20.55 -17.17
C THR A 177 3.52 -20.02 -16.61
N LYS A 178 3.44 -19.37 -15.45
CA LYS A 178 4.59 -18.88 -14.68
C LYS A 178 4.71 -19.61 -13.36
N ASN A 179 5.90 -19.59 -12.79
CA ASN A 179 6.16 -20.17 -11.48
C ASN A 179 7.18 -19.33 -10.71
N VAL A 180 7.06 -19.35 -9.40
CA VAL A 180 7.96 -18.65 -8.49
C VAL A 180 8.05 -19.40 -7.15
N SER A 181 9.20 -19.33 -6.50
CA SER A 181 9.33 -19.59 -5.08
C SER A 181 9.16 -18.25 -4.35
N TYR A 182 7.89 -17.86 -4.08
CA TYR A 182 7.58 -16.56 -3.50
C TYR A 182 8.21 -16.43 -2.12
N GLY A 183 9.07 -15.42 -1.94
CA GLY A 183 9.71 -15.13 -0.65
C GLY A 183 8.85 -14.21 0.21
N VAL A 184 8.26 -14.77 1.28
CA VAL A 184 7.73 -13.98 2.39
C VAL A 184 8.92 -13.45 3.18
N PRO A 185 9.12 -12.12 3.29
CA PRO A 185 10.35 -11.57 3.86
C PRO A 185 10.45 -11.83 5.37
N SER A 186 11.67 -11.95 5.83
CA SER A 186 12.02 -11.90 7.23
C SER A 186 11.76 -10.52 7.83
N GLN A 187 11.75 -10.42 9.16
CA GLN A 187 11.59 -9.13 9.86
C GLN A 187 12.70 -8.14 9.48
N THR A 188 13.94 -8.61 9.33
CA THR A 188 15.09 -7.77 8.94
C THR A 188 14.95 -7.22 7.52
N GLU A 189 14.47 -8.06 6.58
CA GLU A 189 14.23 -7.64 5.20
C GLU A 189 13.10 -6.60 5.11
N CYS A 190 12.06 -6.71 5.93
CA CYS A 190 11.02 -5.68 6.02
C CYS A 190 11.63 -4.31 6.39
N ILE A 191 12.46 -4.29 7.43
CA ILE A 191 13.12 -3.06 7.90
C ILE A 191 14.04 -2.48 6.82
N THR A 192 14.76 -3.28 6.05
CA THR A 192 15.64 -2.80 4.98
C THR A 192 14.94 -1.84 4.02
N CYS A 193 13.71 -2.16 3.58
CA CYS A 193 12.93 -1.30 2.69
C CYS A 193 12.18 -0.19 3.43
N HIS A 194 11.75 -0.44 4.66
CA HIS A 194 10.87 0.46 5.41
C HIS A 194 11.61 1.42 6.34
N LYS A 195 12.94 1.35 6.44
CA LYS A 195 13.70 2.24 7.31
C LYS A 195 14.04 3.59 6.67
N ILE A 196 14.14 4.59 7.52
CA ILE A 196 14.78 5.86 7.22
C ILE A 196 15.63 6.28 8.42
N ASN A 197 16.84 6.77 8.15
CA ASN A 197 17.72 7.37 9.16
C ASN A 197 17.36 8.85 9.32
N VAL A 198 16.98 9.23 10.52
CA VAL A 198 16.73 10.63 10.87
C VAL A 198 17.88 11.09 11.75
N ASN A 199 18.65 12.06 11.29
CA ASN A 199 19.94 12.50 11.85
C ASN A 199 19.99 12.73 13.37
N GLN A 200 18.88 12.82 14.08
CA GLN A 200 18.84 13.05 15.52
C GLN A 200 18.08 11.98 16.32
N THR A 201 17.29 11.13 15.65
CA THR A 201 16.44 10.13 16.31
C THR A 201 16.82 8.69 15.96
N GLY A 202 17.83 8.50 15.11
CA GLY A 202 18.24 7.19 14.64
C GLY A 202 17.34 6.60 13.54
N GLU A 203 17.30 5.28 13.44
CA GLU A 203 16.49 4.58 12.45
C GLU A 203 15.00 4.52 12.88
N ILE A 204 14.10 4.91 11.98
CA ILE A 204 12.67 4.75 12.15
C ILE A 204 12.09 3.94 10.99
N THR A 205 11.01 3.21 11.25
CA THR A 205 10.22 2.52 10.21
C THR A 205 9.18 3.47 9.63
N ILE A 206 9.01 3.45 8.30
CA ILE A 206 7.98 4.25 7.60
C ILE A 206 7.19 3.36 6.61
N PRO A 207 5.92 3.66 6.35
CA PRO A 207 5.17 3.03 5.27
C PRO A 207 5.75 3.37 3.88
N ILE A 208 5.47 2.52 2.90
CA ILE A 208 5.75 2.76 1.47
C ILE A 208 4.41 2.82 0.73
N GLY A 209 4.18 3.90 0.01
CA GLY A 209 3.02 4.03 -0.88
C GLY A 209 1.96 5.05 -0.49
N PRO A 210 1.50 5.20 0.77
CA PRO A 210 0.42 6.14 1.11
C PRO A 210 0.94 7.58 1.20
N LYS A 211 1.36 8.12 0.06
CA LYS A 211 1.78 9.51 -0.16
C LYS A 211 0.71 10.26 -0.92
N PRO A 212 0.53 11.58 -0.74
CA PRO A 212 -0.42 12.39 -1.52
C PRO A 212 -0.26 12.19 -3.02
N GLN A 213 0.97 12.24 -3.55
CA GLN A 213 1.26 12.04 -4.97
C GLN A 213 0.78 10.70 -5.53
N ASN A 214 0.77 9.65 -4.72
CA ASN A 214 0.38 8.29 -5.13
C ASN A 214 -1.12 8.04 -4.99
N LEU A 215 -1.80 8.79 -4.09
CA LEU A 215 -3.22 8.63 -3.79
C LEU A 215 -4.11 9.64 -4.53
N ASN A 216 -3.52 10.64 -5.19
CA ASN A 216 -4.29 11.56 -6.03
C ASN A 216 -4.70 10.92 -7.36
N THR A 217 -5.44 9.84 -7.27
CA THR A 217 -5.97 9.06 -8.40
C THR A 217 -7.34 8.49 -8.07
N ILE A 218 -8.08 8.09 -9.09
CA ILE A 218 -9.40 7.49 -8.93
C ILE A 218 -9.27 6.03 -8.46
N PHE A 219 -10.11 5.65 -7.50
CA PHE A 219 -10.27 4.28 -7.05
C PHE A 219 -11.76 3.90 -7.11
N ASN A 220 -12.04 2.64 -7.45
CA ASN A 220 -13.40 2.10 -7.53
C ASN A 220 -13.82 1.54 -6.17
N TYR A 221 -14.43 2.39 -5.34
CA TYR A 221 -15.05 1.98 -4.08
C TYR A 221 -16.39 1.28 -4.32
N SER A 222 -16.90 0.56 -3.33
CA SER A 222 -18.26 0.00 -3.39
C SER A 222 -19.35 1.07 -3.59
N SER A 223 -19.07 2.31 -3.17
CA SER A 223 -19.94 3.49 -3.36
C SER A 223 -19.80 4.17 -4.73
N GLY A 224 -18.89 3.68 -5.59
CA GLY A 224 -18.58 4.28 -6.90
C GLY A 224 -17.15 4.76 -7.03
N ALA A 225 -16.77 5.18 -8.24
CA ALA A 225 -15.44 5.71 -8.55
C ALA A 225 -15.25 7.10 -7.94
N GLU A 226 -14.19 7.28 -7.16
CA GLU A 226 -13.90 8.56 -6.48
C GLU A 226 -12.38 8.75 -6.35
N ASN A 227 -11.91 10.01 -6.32
CA ASN A 227 -10.52 10.31 -5.99
C ASN A 227 -10.23 9.90 -4.54
N GLN A 228 -9.12 9.18 -4.32
CA GLN A 228 -8.83 8.61 -3.01
C GLN A 228 -8.61 9.68 -1.93
N ILE A 229 -7.96 10.79 -2.23
CA ILE A 229 -7.78 11.90 -1.27
C ILE A 229 -9.14 12.51 -0.90
N THR A 230 -10.03 12.69 -1.86
CA THR A 230 -11.40 13.16 -1.61
C THR A 230 -12.14 12.18 -0.71
N LYS A 231 -12.06 10.88 -1.02
CA LYS A 231 -12.67 9.82 -0.21
C LYS A 231 -12.14 9.82 1.22
N TRP A 232 -10.82 9.89 1.39
CA TRP A 232 -10.20 9.89 2.71
C TRP A 232 -10.60 11.12 3.54
N LYS A 233 -10.76 12.29 2.89
CA LYS A 233 -11.32 13.49 3.54
C LYS A 233 -12.78 13.28 3.95
N SER A 234 -13.61 12.72 3.07
CA SER A 234 -15.05 12.55 3.35
C SER A 234 -15.35 11.58 4.50
N VAL A 235 -14.48 10.59 4.73
CA VAL A 235 -14.59 9.67 5.88
C VAL A 235 -13.81 10.12 7.12
N GLY A 236 -13.21 11.31 7.09
CA GLY A 236 -12.49 11.89 8.22
C GLY A 236 -11.06 11.37 8.41
N TYR A 237 -10.51 10.64 7.44
CA TYR A 237 -9.14 10.10 7.51
C TYR A 237 -8.05 11.12 7.14
N LEU A 238 -8.42 12.22 6.50
CA LEU A 238 -7.53 13.36 6.23
C LEU A 238 -8.13 14.65 6.76
N GLY A 239 -7.25 15.51 7.30
CA GLY A 239 -7.59 16.86 7.73
C GLY A 239 -7.77 17.85 6.57
N ASN A 240 -8.03 19.11 6.93
CA ASN A 240 -8.19 20.20 5.97
C ASN A 240 -6.86 20.79 5.50
N ASP A 241 -5.74 20.32 6.01
CA ASP A 241 -4.37 20.73 5.69
C ASP A 241 -3.87 20.17 4.34
N VAL A 242 -4.55 19.17 3.78
CA VAL A 242 -4.23 18.62 2.46
C VAL A 242 -4.63 19.63 1.38
N PRO A 243 -3.68 20.02 0.49
CA PRO A 243 -3.93 21.03 -0.53
C PRO A 243 -4.98 20.61 -1.56
N ALA A 244 -5.34 21.52 -2.47
CA ALA A 244 -6.23 21.19 -3.58
C ALA A 244 -5.61 20.11 -4.47
N LEU A 245 -6.42 19.17 -4.99
CA LEU A 245 -5.94 18.06 -5.81
C LEU A 245 -5.10 18.51 -7.01
N SER A 246 -5.46 19.65 -7.61
CA SER A 246 -4.76 20.23 -8.77
C SER A 246 -3.35 20.75 -8.44
N SER A 247 -3.03 20.97 -7.17
CA SER A 247 -1.70 21.44 -6.73
C SER A 247 -0.79 20.29 -6.26
N ILE A 248 -1.32 19.08 -6.13
CA ILE A 248 -0.52 17.91 -5.78
C ILE A 248 0.23 17.42 -7.02
N HIS A 249 1.55 17.36 -6.94
CA HIS A 249 2.40 16.79 -7.98
C HIS A 249 2.29 15.27 -8.00
N SER A 250 1.43 14.72 -8.87
CA SER A 250 0.93 13.34 -8.78
C SER A 250 1.67 12.37 -9.69
N THR A 251 1.95 11.18 -9.17
CA THR A 251 2.35 10.02 -9.96
C THR A 251 1.18 9.48 -10.80
N VAL A 252 1.47 8.64 -11.78
CA VAL A 252 0.47 8.01 -12.65
C VAL A 252 0.62 6.50 -12.65
N ASP A 253 -0.37 5.78 -13.15
CA ASP A 253 -0.17 4.37 -13.50
C ASP A 253 0.87 4.27 -14.63
N TRP A 254 1.98 3.60 -14.35
CA TRP A 254 3.05 3.44 -15.31
C TRP A 254 2.62 2.71 -16.60
N ARG A 255 1.51 1.97 -16.55
CA ARG A 255 0.91 1.26 -17.69
C ARG A 255 0.03 2.15 -18.57
N ASP A 256 -0.42 3.29 -18.06
CA ASP A 256 -1.31 4.22 -18.81
C ASP A 256 -0.55 4.91 -19.93
N THR A 257 -0.64 4.34 -21.15
CA THR A 257 0.02 4.86 -22.34
C THR A 257 -0.51 6.22 -22.82
N SER A 258 -1.59 6.73 -22.25
CA SER A 258 -2.06 8.10 -22.50
C SER A 258 -1.17 9.16 -21.82
N LYS A 259 -0.35 8.75 -20.86
CA LYS A 259 0.62 9.62 -20.16
C LYS A 259 1.96 9.60 -20.85
N SER A 260 2.74 10.67 -20.67
CA SER A 260 4.09 10.76 -21.24
C SER A 260 4.98 9.63 -20.69
N LEU A 261 5.92 9.17 -21.52
CA LEU A 261 6.87 8.14 -21.15
C LEU A 261 7.72 8.54 -19.93
N GLU A 262 8.14 9.80 -19.86
CA GLU A 262 8.87 10.39 -18.71
C GLU A 262 8.04 10.25 -17.41
N LEU A 263 6.76 10.64 -17.42
CA LEU A 263 5.91 10.60 -16.25
C LEU A 263 5.67 9.16 -15.77
N ARG A 264 5.47 8.24 -16.69
CA ARG A 264 5.31 6.80 -16.44
C ARG A 264 6.57 6.19 -15.83
N ALA A 265 7.73 6.46 -16.43
CA ALA A 265 9.02 5.97 -15.97
C ALA A 265 9.33 6.48 -14.55
N ARG A 266 9.17 7.77 -14.30
CA ARG A 266 9.40 8.36 -12.97
C ARG A 266 8.44 7.83 -11.92
N SER A 267 7.18 7.58 -12.26
CA SER A 267 6.21 6.96 -11.35
C SER A 267 6.59 5.52 -11.01
N TYR A 268 7.09 4.76 -11.98
CA TYR A 268 7.61 3.41 -11.77
C TYR A 268 8.86 3.40 -10.88
N ILE A 269 9.79 4.32 -11.12
CA ILE A 269 11.03 4.46 -10.34
C ILE A 269 10.70 4.87 -8.89
N ASP A 270 9.79 5.82 -8.67
CA ASP A 270 9.44 6.27 -7.31
C ASP A 270 8.94 5.10 -6.45
N ILE A 271 7.97 4.34 -6.95
CA ILE A 271 7.37 3.28 -6.14
C ILE A 271 8.28 2.07 -5.93
N ASN A 272 9.19 1.77 -6.88
CA ASN A 272 10.05 0.60 -6.83
C ASN A 272 11.45 0.88 -6.25
N CYS A 273 11.95 2.11 -6.29
CA CYS A 273 13.34 2.43 -6.01
C CYS A 273 13.53 3.54 -4.97
N ALA A 274 12.66 4.58 -4.97
CA ALA A 274 12.89 5.77 -4.17
C ALA A 274 12.84 5.54 -2.66
N HIS A 275 12.15 4.51 -2.18
CA HIS A 275 12.11 4.20 -0.74
C HIS A 275 13.49 3.80 -0.18
N CYS A 276 14.38 3.24 -1.01
CA CYS A 276 15.77 2.96 -0.66
C CYS A 276 16.72 4.08 -1.12
N HIS A 277 16.57 4.59 -2.36
CA HIS A 277 17.42 5.61 -2.97
C HIS A 277 16.88 7.03 -2.70
N ARG A 278 16.88 7.42 -1.46
CA ARG A 278 16.50 8.74 -0.92
C ARG A 278 17.39 9.06 0.27
N ASP A 279 17.37 10.32 0.72
CA ASP A 279 18.09 10.72 1.93
C ASP A 279 17.58 9.93 3.14
N GLY A 280 18.52 9.36 3.90
CA GLY A 280 18.26 8.49 5.03
C GLY A 280 17.74 7.09 4.68
N GLY A 281 17.48 6.75 3.41
CA GLY A 281 17.07 5.41 2.98
C GLY A 281 18.20 4.39 3.07
N HIS A 282 17.90 3.11 2.80
CA HIS A 282 18.90 2.04 2.89
C HIS A 282 20.10 2.26 1.96
N CYS A 283 19.88 2.86 0.78
CA CYS A 283 20.90 3.16 -0.22
C CYS A 283 21.35 4.64 -0.20
N ASP A 284 21.22 5.33 0.94
CA ASP A 284 21.62 6.74 1.09
C ASP A 284 23.11 7.00 0.80
N TYR A 285 23.95 5.98 0.95
CA TYR A 285 25.37 6.02 0.60
C TYR A 285 25.65 6.17 -0.90
N THR A 286 24.64 5.93 -1.76
CA THR A 286 24.75 6.15 -3.20
C THR A 286 24.33 7.56 -3.58
N PRO A 287 24.87 8.17 -4.66
CA PRO A 287 24.56 9.56 -5.02
C PRO A 287 23.19 9.75 -5.66
N GLN A 288 22.58 8.70 -6.24
CA GLN A 288 21.28 8.82 -6.91
C GLN A 288 20.11 8.93 -5.93
N ARG A 289 19.14 9.80 -6.28
CA ARG A 289 17.90 10.08 -5.55
C ARG A 289 16.71 9.93 -6.49
N PHE A 290 15.94 8.87 -6.30
CA PHE A 290 14.87 8.47 -7.22
C PHE A 290 13.47 8.97 -6.83
N ASN A 291 13.39 9.95 -5.93
CA ASN A 291 12.13 10.59 -5.61
C ASN A 291 11.47 11.20 -6.85
N PHE A 292 10.17 11.02 -7.00
CA PHE A 292 9.39 11.56 -8.11
C PHE A 292 9.55 13.08 -8.26
N SER A 293 9.66 13.81 -7.15
CA SER A 293 9.86 15.26 -7.10
C SER A 293 11.26 15.73 -7.53
N ASN A 294 12.26 14.80 -7.63
CA ASN A 294 13.62 15.18 -8.00
C ASN A 294 13.71 15.57 -9.47
N SER A 295 13.77 16.86 -9.78
CA SER A 295 13.89 17.40 -11.14
C SER A 295 15.33 17.47 -11.67
N ASN A 296 16.34 17.28 -10.83
CA ASN A 296 17.75 17.29 -11.25
C ASN A 296 18.10 15.93 -11.87
N LEU A 297 18.26 15.91 -13.19
CA LEU A 297 18.54 14.69 -13.94
C LEU A 297 19.83 13.99 -13.51
N ASN A 298 20.89 14.73 -13.14
CA ASN A 298 22.15 14.13 -12.70
C ASN A 298 21.97 13.42 -11.36
N THR A 299 21.40 14.07 -10.36
CA THR A 299 21.10 13.40 -9.07
C THR A 299 20.01 12.35 -9.19
N PHE A 300 19.18 12.39 -10.24
CA PHE A 300 18.26 11.30 -10.60
C PHE A 300 18.96 10.11 -11.26
N GLY A 301 20.25 10.26 -11.60
CA GLY A 301 21.08 9.18 -12.14
C GLY A 301 21.49 9.34 -13.60
N VAL A 302 20.97 10.33 -14.34
CA VAL A 302 21.32 10.54 -15.75
C VAL A 302 22.74 11.10 -15.85
N CYS A 303 23.59 10.44 -16.62
CA CYS A 303 25.03 10.72 -16.74
C CYS A 303 25.79 10.73 -15.39
N LEU A 304 25.24 10.03 -14.40
CA LEU A 304 25.84 9.87 -13.09
C LEU A 304 26.73 8.62 -13.10
N THR A 305 28.01 8.76 -12.76
CA THR A 305 28.92 7.62 -12.61
C THR A 305 28.49 6.74 -11.45
N PRO A 306 28.37 5.40 -11.64
CA PRO A 306 28.04 4.47 -10.57
C PRO A 306 29.08 4.52 -9.43
N LEU A 307 28.62 4.29 -8.19
CA LEU A 307 29.52 4.15 -7.04
C LEU A 307 30.42 2.91 -7.17
N PHE A 308 29.88 1.84 -7.71
CA PHE A 308 30.59 0.59 -7.97
C PHE A 308 30.75 0.41 -9.49
N ASN A 309 31.95 0.06 -9.91
CA ASN A 309 32.20 -0.19 -11.32
C ASN A 309 31.41 -1.41 -11.82
N VAL A 310 30.53 -1.20 -12.77
CA VAL A 310 29.80 -2.25 -13.49
C VAL A 310 30.37 -2.28 -14.91
N PRO A 311 31.03 -3.37 -15.34
CA PRO A 311 31.62 -3.46 -16.67
C PRO A 311 30.64 -3.05 -17.77
N ASP A 312 31.06 -2.28 -18.72
CA ASP A 312 30.32 -1.78 -19.88
C ASP A 312 29.16 -0.82 -19.55
N ASN A 313 28.98 -0.43 -18.27
CA ASN A 313 27.93 0.46 -17.81
C ASN A 313 28.51 1.70 -17.10
N PRO A 314 28.96 2.70 -17.86
CA PRO A 314 29.71 3.85 -17.31
C PRO A 314 28.84 4.81 -16.50
N PHE A 315 27.50 4.75 -16.66
CA PHE A 315 26.57 5.63 -15.97
C PHE A 315 25.40 4.84 -15.37
N VAL A 316 24.83 5.34 -14.28
CA VAL A 316 23.60 4.79 -13.67
C VAL A 316 22.48 4.77 -14.71
N ILE A 317 22.30 5.90 -15.40
CA ILE A 317 21.39 6.05 -16.55
C ILE A 317 22.19 6.71 -17.67
N ASN A 318 22.50 5.96 -18.71
CA ASN A 318 23.20 6.44 -19.88
C ASN A 318 22.19 6.93 -20.92
N GLY A 319 21.92 8.23 -20.93
CA GLY A 319 20.92 8.83 -21.83
C GLY A 319 21.16 8.44 -23.30
N GLY A 320 20.10 7.97 -23.97
CA GLY A 320 20.14 7.48 -25.35
C GLY A 320 20.73 6.07 -25.51
N ASN A 321 21.16 5.41 -24.43
CA ASN A 321 21.81 4.10 -24.50
C ASN A 321 21.44 3.21 -23.31
N ALA A 322 20.29 2.58 -23.37
CA ALA A 322 19.79 1.72 -22.31
C ALA A 322 20.66 0.49 -22.07
N ASP A 323 21.25 -0.11 -23.12
CA ASP A 323 22.06 -1.33 -23.02
C ASP A 323 23.36 -1.11 -22.22
N HIS A 324 23.84 0.11 -22.12
CA HIS A 324 25.03 0.51 -21.37
C HIS A 324 24.63 1.40 -20.15
N SER A 325 23.49 1.10 -19.50
CA SER A 325 23.03 1.75 -18.28
C SER A 325 23.04 0.77 -17.11
N GLU A 326 23.71 1.11 -16.00
CA GLU A 326 23.74 0.28 -14.79
C GLU A 326 22.32 -0.07 -14.32
N MET A 327 21.36 0.87 -14.41
CA MET A 327 19.98 0.63 -14.04
C MET A 327 19.40 -0.59 -14.76
N ILE A 328 19.55 -0.69 -16.08
CA ILE A 328 19.05 -1.82 -16.88
C ILE A 328 19.76 -3.11 -16.50
N TYR A 329 21.07 -3.08 -16.35
CA TYR A 329 21.86 -4.23 -15.90
C TYR A 329 21.27 -4.81 -14.60
N ARG A 330 21.11 -3.96 -13.59
CA ARG A 330 20.67 -4.38 -12.26
C ARG A 330 19.21 -4.84 -12.19
N ILE A 331 18.28 -4.13 -12.85
CA ILE A 331 16.85 -4.53 -12.81
C ILE A 331 16.57 -5.77 -13.67
N SER A 332 17.47 -6.10 -14.60
CA SER A 332 17.39 -7.30 -15.44
C SER A 332 18.09 -8.52 -14.82
N SER A 333 18.91 -8.34 -13.77
CA SER A 333 19.59 -9.45 -13.08
C SER A 333 18.70 -10.09 -12.02
N THR A 334 18.87 -11.40 -11.79
CA THR A 334 18.34 -12.15 -10.64
C THR A 334 19.45 -12.62 -9.71
N GLU A 335 20.71 -12.31 -10.02
CA GLU A 335 21.84 -12.63 -9.17
C GLU A 335 21.86 -11.74 -7.94
N ALA A 336 21.90 -12.33 -6.76
CA ALA A 336 21.75 -11.64 -5.47
C ALA A 336 22.76 -10.50 -5.25
N SER A 337 23.97 -10.59 -5.82
CA SER A 337 25.03 -9.56 -5.73
C SER A 337 24.83 -8.39 -6.69
N GLU A 338 23.93 -8.51 -7.66
CA GLU A 338 23.78 -7.56 -8.76
C GLU A 338 22.39 -6.96 -8.84
N MET A 339 21.36 -7.74 -8.53
CA MET A 339 19.97 -7.35 -8.76
C MET A 339 19.54 -6.12 -7.94
N MET A 340 18.67 -5.31 -8.54
CA MET A 340 17.90 -4.27 -7.86
C MET A 340 16.41 -4.42 -8.16
N PRO A 341 15.52 -4.26 -7.16
CA PRO A 341 15.80 -4.22 -5.71
C PRO A 341 16.53 -5.47 -5.20
N ILE A 342 17.34 -5.29 -4.16
CA ILE A 342 18.16 -6.38 -3.57
C ILE A 342 17.32 -7.44 -2.83
N ILE A 343 16.07 -7.13 -2.50
CA ILE A 343 15.09 -7.99 -1.83
C ILE A 343 13.68 -7.71 -2.36
N GLY A 344 12.75 -8.63 -2.08
CA GLY A 344 11.33 -8.46 -2.42
C GLY A 344 10.96 -8.90 -3.83
N ARG A 345 11.91 -9.45 -4.59
CA ARG A 345 11.69 -10.12 -5.87
C ARG A 345 12.71 -11.23 -6.11
N SER A 346 12.32 -12.20 -6.89
CA SER A 346 13.18 -13.25 -7.46
C SER A 346 13.06 -13.33 -8.99
N LEU A 347 12.02 -12.71 -9.56
CA LEU A 347 11.79 -12.61 -10.99
C LEU A 347 12.13 -11.23 -11.53
N VAL A 348 12.46 -11.16 -12.82
CA VAL A 348 12.59 -9.90 -13.54
C VAL A 348 11.22 -9.39 -13.93
N HIS A 349 10.94 -8.11 -13.67
CA HIS A 349 9.74 -7.42 -14.16
C HIS A 349 9.95 -7.01 -15.62
N GLN A 350 9.61 -7.87 -16.56
CA GLN A 350 9.94 -7.66 -17.99
C GLN A 350 9.35 -6.36 -18.54
N GLU A 351 8.10 -6.06 -18.19
CA GLU A 351 7.38 -4.86 -18.63
C GLU A 351 8.00 -3.59 -18.03
N GLY A 352 8.45 -3.67 -16.77
CA GLY A 352 9.17 -2.57 -16.12
C GLY A 352 10.56 -2.33 -16.74
N VAL A 353 11.29 -3.39 -17.08
CA VAL A 353 12.58 -3.29 -17.80
C VAL A 353 12.36 -2.65 -19.17
N GLN A 354 11.31 -3.06 -19.91
CA GLN A 354 11.01 -2.47 -21.22
C GLN A 354 10.65 -0.99 -21.10
N LEU A 355 9.83 -0.61 -20.12
CA LEU A 355 9.49 0.80 -19.85
C LEU A 355 10.77 1.63 -19.59
N MET A 356 11.71 1.11 -18.79
CA MET A 356 12.95 1.81 -18.48
C MET A 356 13.86 1.91 -19.72
N ARG A 357 13.94 0.87 -20.55
CA ARG A 357 14.67 0.89 -21.82
C ARG A 357 14.13 1.96 -22.75
N ASP A 358 12.82 2.00 -22.96
CA ASP A 358 12.17 2.96 -23.84
C ASP A 358 12.42 4.40 -23.36
N TRP A 359 12.29 4.62 -22.05
CA TRP A 359 12.53 5.93 -21.47
C TRP A 359 13.99 6.37 -21.59
N ILE A 360 14.95 5.53 -21.21
CA ILE A 360 16.39 5.85 -21.31
C ILE A 360 16.79 6.16 -22.74
N ASN A 361 16.31 5.37 -23.71
CA ASN A 361 16.59 5.58 -25.13
C ASN A 361 15.95 6.87 -25.69
N SER A 362 14.91 7.40 -25.03
CA SER A 362 14.30 8.68 -25.39
C SER A 362 15.05 9.90 -24.84
N LEU A 363 15.96 9.70 -23.88
CA LEU A 363 16.76 10.78 -23.32
C LEU A 363 17.87 11.23 -24.30
N PRO A 364 18.32 12.50 -24.22
CA PRO A 364 19.45 12.95 -25.01
C PRO A 364 20.72 12.12 -24.78
N ALA A 365 21.40 11.73 -25.84
CA ALA A 365 22.67 10.98 -25.82
C ALA A 365 23.85 11.93 -25.60
N ASN A 366 24.01 12.50 -24.44
CA ASN A 366 24.99 13.52 -24.11
C ASN A 366 25.79 13.23 -22.81
N CYS A 367 25.85 11.97 -22.40
CA CYS A 367 26.74 11.55 -21.32
C CYS A 367 28.20 11.40 -21.86
N HIS A 368 29.15 12.11 -21.25
CA HIS A 368 30.56 12.15 -21.63
C HIS A 368 31.48 11.86 -20.44
#